data_464e5a560fdaeafb224dd2dcc3aa1a61
#
_entry.id   464e5a560fdaeafb224dd2dcc3aa1a61
#
_cell.length_a   1.000
_cell.length_b   1.000
_cell.length_c   1.000
_cell.angle_alpha   90.00
_cell.angle_beta   90.00
_cell.angle_gamma   90.00
#
_symmetry.space_group_name_H-M   'P 1'
#
loop_
_entity.id
_entity.type
_entity.pdbx_description
1 polymer ?
#
loop_
_entity_poly.entity_id
_entity_poly.type
_entity_poly.pdbx_seq_one_letter_code
_entity_poly.pdbx_strand_id
1 'polypeptide(L)'
;MPKVMVVDDAYSELQLMENILRSAGYDVVTYLDGDELEEKIAKERPDLVLLDVVMPKRNGYEALRAVRRDERIKQARVIVVSSKNQESDRVWGLRQGADEYLPKPFSADQLLATVRKFVR
;
A
#
# COMPACT_ATOMS: atom_id res chain seq x y z
N MET A 1 0.36 10.60 -15.45
CA MET A 1 0.27 10.72 -13.98
C MET A 1 0.63 9.38 -13.34
N PRO A 2 1.42 9.37 -12.29
CA PRO A 2 1.66 8.12 -11.57
C PRO A 2 0.37 7.53 -11.04
N LYS A 3 0.29 6.22 -11.06
CA LYS A 3 -0.87 5.48 -10.57
C LYS A 3 -0.54 4.85 -9.23
N VAL A 4 -1.36 5.13 -8.21
CA VAL A 4 -1.22 4.57 -6.87
C VAL A 4 -2.38 3.62 -6.61
N MET A 5 -2.07 2.40 -6.21
CA MET A 5 -3.08 1.42 -5.78
C MET A 5 -3.20 1.49 -4.26
N VAL A 6 -4.42 1.59 -3.76
CA VAL A 6 -4.68 1.61 -2.31
C VAL A 6 -5.52 0.40 -1.96
N VAL A 7 -5.04 -0.41 -1.01
CA VAL A 7 -5.72 -1.62 -0.55
C VAL A 7 -5.95 -1.51 0.95
N ASP A 8 -7.21 -1.34 1.35
CA ASP A 8 -7.59 -1.15 2.76
C ASP A 8 -9.05 -1.54 2.93
N ASP A 9 -9.35 -2.38 3.92
CA ASP A 9 -10.71 -2.86 4.15
C ASP A 9 -11.58 -1.84 4.90
N ALA A 10 -10.98 -0.83 5.51
CA ALA A 10 -11.71 0.25 6.17
C ALA A 10 -12.08 1.31 5.13
N TYR A 11 -13.35 1.31 4.71
CA TYR A 11 -13.81 2.16 3.61
C TYR A 11 -13.49 3.63 3.83
N SER A 12 -13.70 4.15 5.03
CA SER A 12 -13.45 5.56 5.33
C SER A 12 -11.99 5.92 5.20
N GLU A 13 -11.09 5.04 5.63
CA GLU A 13 -9.65 5.26 5.52
C GLU A 13 -9.19 5.15 4.07
N LEU A 14 -9.76 4.20 3.33
CA LEU A 14 -9.50 4.07 1.90
C LEU A 14 -9.87 5.35 1.17
N GLN A 15 -11.07 5.90 1.44
CA GLN A 15 -11.53 7.14 0.83
C GLN A 15 -10.66 8.33 1.20
N LEU A 16 -10.22 8.40 2.44
CA LEU A 16 -9.34 9.48 2.89
C LEU A 16 -8.04 9.47 2.08
N MET A 17 -7.41 8.31 1.96
CA MET A 17 -6.17 8.18 1.19
C MET A 17 -6.39 8.50 -0.28
N GLU A 18 -7.48 7.99 -0.85
CA GLU A 18 -7.82 8.27 -2.24
C GLU A 18 -7.97 9.75 -2.49
N ASN A 19 -8.72 10.45 -1.62
CA ASN A 19 -8.95 11.89 -1.78
C ASN A 19 -7.66 12.69 -1.69
N ILE A 20 -6.80 12.36 -0.73
CA ILE A 20 -5.51 13.04 -0.57
C ILE A 20 -4.66 12.86 -1.83
N LEU A 21 -4.57 11.63 -2.32
CA LEU A 21 -3.74 11.31 -3.47
C LEU A 21 -4.26 11.95 -4.76
N ARG A 22 -5.57 11.90 -4.98
CA ARG A 22 -6.16 12.54 -6.17
C ARG A 22 -5.99 14.06 -6.13
N SER A 23 -6.13 14.66 -4.96
CA SER A 23 -5.92 16.11 -4.81
C SER A 23 -4.48 16.50 -5.11
N ALA A 24 -3.55 15.58 -4.93
CA ALA A 24 -2.13 15.82 -5.24
C ALA A 24 -1.76 15.48 -6.69
N GLY A 25 -2.74 15.04 -7.50
CA GLY A 25 -2.55 14.81 -8.92
C GLY A 25 -2.24 13.36 -9.31
N TYR A 26 -2.35 12.41 -8.39
CA TYR A 26 -2.13 11.00 -8.72
C TYR A 26 -3.40 10.35 -9.25
N ASP A 27 -3.24 9.40 -10.17
CA ASP A 27 -4.30 8.46 -10.50
C ASP A 27 -4.38 7.41 -9.39
N VAL A 28 -5.59 7.01 -9.00
CA VAL A 28 -5.75 6.09 -7.87
C VAL A 28 -6.69 4.96 -8.25
N VAL A 29 -6.31 3.74 -7.92
CA VAL A 29 -7.18 2.57 -7.99
C VAL A 29 -7.28 1.99 -6.59
N THR A 30 -8.48 1.56 -6.17
CA THR A 30 -8.73 1.12 -4.81
C THR A 30 -9.32 -0.27 -4.76
N TYR A 31 -8.94 -1.02 -3.72
CA TYR A 31 -9.52 -2.35 -3.43
C TYR A 31 -9.76 -2.47 -1.94
N LEU A 32 -10.82 -3.17 -1.57
CA LEU A 32 -11.24 -3.32 -0.17
C LEU A 32 -10.65 -4.56 0.50
N ASP A 33 -9.89 -5.37 -0.21
CA ASP A 33 -9.21 -6.53 0.37
C ASP A 33 -7.99 -6.90 -0.46
N GLY A 34 -7.19 -7.82 0.08
CA GLY A 34 -5.96 -8.27 -0.58
C GLY A 34 -6.13 -9.54 -1.41
N ASP A 35 -7.38 -9.97 -1.65
CA ASP A 35 -7.62 -11.16 -2.45
C ASP A 35 -7.09 -10.95 -3.87
N GLU A 36 -6.36 -11.93 -4.38
CA GLU A 36 -5.76 -11.89 -5.71
C GLU A 36 -4.93 -10.61 -5.95
N LEU A 37 -4.21 -10.16 -4.91
CA LEU A 37 -3.41 -8.93 -5.02
C LEU A 37 -2.40 -9.01 -6.17
N GLU A 38 -1.76 -10.17 -6.36
CA GLU A 38 -0.78 -10.36 -7.44
C GLU A 38 -1.41 -10.08 -8.81
N GLU A 39 -2.61 -10.60 -9.04
CA GLU A 39 -3.31 -10.39 -10.31
C GLU A 39 -3.74 -8.93 -10.48
N LYS A 40 -4.17 -8.30 -9.40
CA LYS A 40 -4.56 -6.89 -9.42
C LYS A 40 -3.37 -6.01 -9.79
N ILE A 41 -2.21 -6.26 -9.19
CA ILE A 41 -0.99 -5.51 -9.50
C ILE A 41 -0.55 -5.77 -10.94
N ALA A 42 -0.59 -7.02 -11.39
CA ALA A 42 -0.22 -7.36 -12.76
C ALA A 42 -1.12 -6.68 -13.79
N LYS A 43 -2.41 -6.55 -13.46
CA LYS A 43 -3.40 -5.93 -14.34
C LYS A 43 -3.25 -4.40 -14.34
N GLU A 44 -3.20 -3.79 -13.16
CA GLU A 44 -3.22 -2.34 -13.01
C GLU A 44 -1.85 -1.69 -13.25
N ARG A 45 -0.79 -2.42 -13.02
CA ARG A 45 0.59 -1.93 -13.13
C ARG A 45 0.80 -0.60 -12.41
N PRO A 46 0.47 -0.54 -11.10
CA PRO A 46 0.62 0.71 -10.37
C PRO A 46 2.09 1.06 -10.18
N ASP A 47 2.36 2.34 -10.06
CA ASP A 47 3.70 2.82 -9.73
C ASP A 47 4.00 2.64 -8.25
N LEU A 48 2.96 2.55 -7.42
CA LEU A 48 3.08 2.40 -5.98
C LEU A 48 1.83 1.71 -5.44
N VAL A 49 2.01 0.85 -4.44
CA VAL A 49 0.92 0.20 -3.71
C VAL A 49 0.96 0.62 -2.26
N LEU A 50 -0.15 1.12 -1.74
CA LEU A 50 -0.35 1.35 -0.30
C LEU A 50 -1.19 0.18 0.21
N LEU A 51 -0.64 -0.59 1.14
CA LEU A 51 -1.24 -1.86 1.57
C LEU A 51 -1.46 -1.89 3.08
N ASP A 52 -2.73 -1.94 3.49
CA ASP A 52 -3.07 -2.29 4.87
C ASP A 52 -2.84 -3.79 5.05
N VAL A 53 -2.21 -4.18 6.14
CA VAL A 53 -1.87 -5.58 6.37
C VAL A 53 -2.88 -6.30 7.24
N VAL A 54 -3.71 -5.58 7.98
CA VAL A 54 -4.75 -6.19 8.82
C VAL A 54 -6.07 -6.15 8.07
N MET A 55 -6.37 -7.20 7.32
CA MET A 55 -7.55 -7.27 6.47
C MET A 55 -8.19 -8.64 6.58
N PRO A 56 -9.52 -8.75 6.34
CA PRO A 56 -10.17 -10.04 6.21
C PRO A 56 -9.73 -10.74 4.93
N LYS A 57 -10.09 -12.00 4.78
CA LYS A 57 -9.82 -12.87 3.63
C LYS A 57 -8.34 -13.21 3.51
N ARG A 58 -7.45 -12.24 3.35
CA ARG A 58 -6.04 -12.50 3.14
C ARG A 58 -5.20 -11.54 3.96
N ASN A 59 -4.31 -12.09 4.78
CA ASN A 59 -3.37 -11.29 5.55
C ASN A 59 -2.47 -10.52 4.58
N GLY A 60 -2.32 -9.22 4.81
CA GLY A 60 -1.55 -8.37 3.91
C GLY A 60 -0.09 -8.76 3.79
N TYR A 61 0.52 -9.32 4.84
CA TYR A 61 1.91 -9.77 4.76
C TYR A 61 2.04 -11.04 3.90
N GLU A 62 1.06 -11.94 3.97
CA GLU A 62 1.04 -13.08 3.03
C GLU A 62 0.95 -12.58 1.60
N ALA A 63 0.08 -11.61 1.36
CA ALA A 63 -0.08 -11.01 0.03
C ALA A 63 1.23 -10.36 -0.42
N LEU A 64 1.89 -9.62 0.47
CA LEU A 64 3.15 -8.96 0.15
C LEU A 64 4.24 -9.97 -0.21
N ARG A 65 4.36 -11.04 0.57
CA ARG A 65 5.33 -12.10 0.27
C ARG A 65 5.06 -12.75 -1.08
N ALA A 66 3.78 -12.97 -1.40
CA ALA A 66 3.39 -13.54 -2.69
C ALA A 66 3.77 -12.61 -3.84
N VAL A 67 3.59 -11.29 -3.65
CA VAL A 67 4.02 -10.29 -4.64
C VAL A 67 5.52 -10.40 -4.89
N ARG A 68 6.31 -10.52 -3.83
CA ARG A 68 7.77 -10.60 -3.95
C ARG A 68 8.25 -11.88 -4.62
N ARG A 69 7.44 -12.94 -4.62
CA ARG A 69 7.77 -14.21 -5.30
C ARG A 69 7.24 -14.29 -6.72
N ASP A 70 6.40 -13.35 -7.13
CA ASP A 70 5.79 -13.36 -8.47
C ASP A 70 6.70 -12.61 -9.44
N GLU A 71 7.26 -13.33 -10.40
CA GLU A 71 8.24 -12.77 -11.34
C GLU A 71 7.69 -11.59 -12.15
N ARG A 72 6.38 -11.56 -12.36
CA ARG A 72 5.75 -10.49 -13.15
C ARG A 72 5.79 -9.14 -12.43
N ILE A 73 5.80 -9.15 -11.09
CA ILE A 73 5.53 -7.95 -10.28
C ILE A 73 6.41 -7.82 -9.04
N LYS A 74 7.40 -8.66 -8.88
CA LYS A 74 8.20 -8.71 -7.63
C LYS A 74 8.90 -7.40 -7.29
N GLN A 75 9.04 -6.49 -8.26
CA GLN A 75 9.67 -5.20 -8.07
C GLN A 75 8.69 -4.07 -7.76
N ALA A 76 7.39 -4.38 -7.64
CA ALA A 76 6.38 -3.38 -7.29
C ALA A 76 6.75 -2.69 -5.98
N ARG A 77 6.64 -1.36 -5.96
CA ARG A 77 6.90 -0.59 -4.74
C ARG A 77 5.69 -0.71 -3.83
N VAL A 78 5.92 -1.09 -2.58
CA VAL A 78 4.83 -1.30 -1.61
C VAL A 78 5.15 -0.57 -0.31
N ILE A 79 4.23 0.30 0.10
CA ILE A 79 4.24 0.93 1.42
C ILE A 79 3.18 0.23 2.26
N VAL A 80 3.57 -0.34 3.39
CA VAL A 80 2.61 -0.87 4.36
C VAL A 80 2.06 0.28 5.18
N VAL A 81 0.74 0.35 5.32
CA VAL A 81 0.04 1.36 6.11
C VAL A 81 -0.73 0.62 7.20
N SER A 82 -0.46 0.90 8.48
CA SER A 82 -1.02 0.11 9.57
C SER A 82 -1.17 0.91 10.85
N SER A 83 -2.19 0.56 11.65
CA SER A 83 -2.38 1.13 12.98
C SER A 83 -1.37 0.60 14.00
N LYS A 84 -0.64 -0.45 13.67
CA LYS A 84 0.45 -0.93 14.53
C LYS A 84 1.63 0.01 14.35
N ASN A 85 2.03 0.68 15.44
CA ASN A 85 2.95 1.81 15.35
C ASN A 85 4.22 1.65 16.18
N GLN A 86 4.54 0.43 16.61
CA GLN A 86 5.78 0.19 17.35
C GLN A 86 6.93 -0.02 16.37
N GLU A 87 8.14 0.23 16.82
CA GLU A 87 9.33 0.03 15.99
C GLU A 87 9.46 -1.42 15.53
N SER A 88 9.08 -2.37 16.38
CA SER A 88 9.10 -3.79 16.00
C SER A 88 8.14 -4.09 14.84
N ASP A 89 7.01 -3.39 14.78
CA ASP A 89 6.06 -3.55 13.66
C ASP A 89 6.69 -3.05 12.36
N ARG A 90 7.36 -1.92 12.42
CA ARG A 90 8.04 -1.34 11.25
C ARG A 90 9.13 -2.27 10.74
N VAL A 91 9.98 -2.75 11.65
CA VAL A 91 11.08 -3.67 11.29
C VAL A 91 10.52 -4.95 10.67
N TRP A 92 9.45 -5.50 11.26
CA TRP A 92 8.81 -6.70 10.74
C TRP A 92 8.27 -6.47 9.33
N GLY A 93 7.58 -5.34 9.11
CA GLY A 93 7.03 -5.02 7.79
C GLY A 93 8.10 -4.93 6.70
N LEU A 94 9.20 -4.26 7.02
CA LEU A 94 10.31 -4.15 6.07
C LEU A 94 10.92 -5.52 5.77
N ARG A 95 11.03 -6.39 6.76
CA ARG A 95 11.54 -7.75 6.56
C ARG A 95 10.61 -8.60 5.69
N GLN A 96 9.31 -8.32 5.72
CA GLN A 96 8.36 -9.04 4.86
C GLN A 96 8.43 -8.57 3.41
N GLY A 97 9.16 -7.52 3.12
CA GLY A 97 9.37 -7.05 1.76
C GLY A 97 8.78 -5.67 1.45
N ALA A 98 8.27 -4.95 2.45
CA ALA A 98 7.79 -3.59 2.23
C ALA A 98 8.96 -2.65 1.95
N ASP A 99 8.74 -1.68 1.08
CA ASP A 99 9.72 -0.62 0.80
C ASP A 99 9.69 0.44 1.87
N GLU A 100 8.54 0.65 2.52
CA GLU A 100 8.38 1.63 3.58
C GLU A 100 7.18 1.23 4.44
N TYR A 101 7.11 1.81 5.63
CA TYR A 101 6.05 1.56 6.61
C TYR A 101 5.51 2.90 7.12
N LEU A 102 4.21 3.13 6.94
CA LEU A 102 3.55 4.36 7.40
C LEU A 102 2.54 4.02 8.48
N PRO A 103 2.79 4.39 9.74
CA PRO A 103 1.83 4.11 10.80
C PRO A 103 0.61 5.03 10.73
N LYS A 104 -0.54 4.51 11.10
CA LYS A 104 -1.78 5.29 11.29
C LYS A 104 -1.86 5.72 12.75
N PRO A 105 -2.44 6.88 13.06
CA PRO A 105 -2.96 7.86 12.11
C PRO A 105 -1.83 8.69 11.49
N PHE A 106 -2.05 9.17 10.29
CA PHE A 106 -1.10 10.03 9.59
C PHE A 106 -1.81 11.29 9.10
N SER A 107 -1.05 12.37 8.92
CA SER A 107 -1.56 13.58 8.28
C SER A 107 -1.46 13.45 6.77
N ALA A 108 -2.20 14.30 6.05
CA ALA A 108 -2.08 14.34 4.59
C ALA A 108 -0.63 14.61 4.17
N ASP A 109 0.07 15.51 4.87
CA ASP A 109 1.45 15.82 4.57
C ASP A 109 2.38 14.61 4.77
N GLN A 110 2.15 13.84 5.84
CA GLN A 110 2.94 12.63 6.09
C GLN A 110 2.72 11.59 5.00
N LEU A 111 1.46 11.37 4.60
CA LEU A 111 1.15 10.44 3.51
C LEU A 111 1.85 10.87 2.23
N LEU A 112 1.70 12.13 1.84
CA LEU A 112 2.27 12.63 0.60
C LEU A 112 3.80 12.63 0.63
N ALA A 113 4.40 12.98 1.77
CA ALA A 113 5.86 12.93 1.91
C ALA A 113 6.39 11.51 1.69
N THR A 114 5.69 10.52 2.26
CA THR A 114 6.08 9.11 2.13
C THR A 114 5.91 8.64 0.68
N VAL A 115 4.77 8.97 0.06
CA VAL A 115 4.48 8.60 -1.32
C VAL A 115 5.52 9.20 -2.28
N ARG A 116 5.90 10.46 -2.06
CA ARG A 116 6.85 11.17 -2.93
C ARG A 116 8.27 10.62 -2.88
N LYS A 117 8.60 9.80 -1.91
CA LYS A 117 9.89 9.11 -1.89
C LYS A 117 10.00 8.11 -3.05
N PHE A 118 8.88 7.63 -3.56
CA PHE A 118 8.84 6.56 -4.56
C PHE A 118 8.27 7.03 -5.90
N VAL A 119 7.32 7.96 -5.89
CA VAL A 119 6.69 8.48 -7.12
C VAL A 119 6.47 9.97 -6.99
N ARG A 120 6.54 10.67 -8.12
CA ARG A 120 6.38 12.13 -8.12
C ARG A 120 5.23 12.60 -8.98
#